data_91c762fa709223e7b53f03933f6dfa71
#
_entry.id   91c762fa709223e7b53f03933f6dfa71
#
_cell.length_a   1.000
_cell.length_b   1.000
_cell.length_c   1.000
_cell.angle_alpha   90.00
_cell.angle_beta   90.00
_cell.angle_gamma   90.00
#
_symmetry.space_group_name_H-M   'P 1'
#
loop_
_entity.id
_entity.type
_entity.pdbx_description
1 polymer ?
#
loop_
_entity_poly.entity_id
_entity_poly.type
_entity_poly.pdbx_seq_one_letter_code
_entity_poly.pdbx_strand_id
1 'polypeptide(L)'
;RQMCIRDSAWDDLKELLDTNVDAARGKLLDEMSNYQGMKGMELIVVFDAYRVKGHETEITDYMNIHVVYTKEAETADQYIEKFAHTHGRKYDVTVATSDGLEQIIIRGQGCRLLSARELKRDYEEAKAQIRTEYLENQKNEKTYMMDGISLEKEQPEKEN
;
A
#
# COMPACT_ATOMS: atom_id res chain seq x y z
N ARG A 1 7.92 2.02 -3.01
CA ARG A 1 8.02 2.07 -1.53
C ARG A 1 8.48 0.73 -0.98
N GLN A 2 9.47 0.75 -0.14
CA GLN A 2 9.93 -0.44 0.59
C GLN A 2 9.47 -0.38 2.05
N MET A 3 9.18 -1.53 2.61
CA MET A 3 8.90 -1.67 4.03
C MET A 3 9.74 -2.79 4.63
N CYS A 4 10.45 -2.50 5.72
CA CYS A 4 11.13 -3.51 6.51
C CYS A 4 10.12 -4.15 7.49
N ILE A 5 9.75 -5.42 7.21
CA ILE A 5 8.75 -6.16 8.01
C ILE A 5 9.22 -6.41 9.46
N ARG A 6 10.51 -6.28 9.72
CA ARG A 6 11.06 -6.47 11.08
C ARG A 6 10.67 -5.38 12.07
N ASP A 7 9.98 -4.36 11.59
CA ASP A 7 9.66 -3.20 12.40
C ASP A 7 8.38 -3.40 13.22
N SER A 8 8.43 -2.93 14.45
CA SER A 8 7.37 -3.04 15.44
C SER A 8 6.06 -2.31 15.08
N ALA A 9 6.04 -1.54 14.00
CA ALA A 9 4.86 -0.78 13.57
C ALA A 9 3.75 -1.65 12.97
N TRP A 10 4.08 -2.86 12.48
CA TRP A 10 3.14 -3.79 11.86
C TRP A 10 3.00 -5.06 12.69
N ASP A 11 2.41 -4.91 13.86
CA ASP A 11 2.29 -5.98 14.87
C ASP A 11 1.62 -7.23 14.34
N ASP A 12 0.56 -7.08 13.55
CA ASP A 12 -0.17 -8.20 12.93
C ASP A 12 0.72 -9.02 11.98
N LEU A 13 1.58 -8.35 11.22
CA LEU A 13 2.54 -8.99 10.32
C LEU A 13 3.69 -9.63 11.09
N LYS A 14 4.09 -9.03 12.20
CA LYS A 14 5.14 -9.58 13.06
C LYS A 14 4.73 -10.90 13.69
N GLU A 15 3.51 -11.01 14.19
CA GLU A 15 2.97 -12.26 14.70
C GLU A 15 2.92 -13.35 13.62
N LEU A 16 2.49 -13.01 12.42
CA LEU A 16 2.48 -13.92 11.27
C LEU A 16 3.89 -14.35 10.84
N LEU A 17 4.87 -13.45 10.91
CA LEU A 17 6.27 -13.77 10.60
C LEU A 17 6.85 -14.85 11.49
N ASP A 18 6.49 -14.84 12.77
CA ASP A 18 6.95 -15.84 13.74
C ASP A 18 6.37 -17.22 13.46
N THR A 19 5.21 -17.32 12.83
CA THR A 19 4.50 -18.58 12.54
C THR A 19 4.60 -19.02 11.09
N ASN A 20 4.45 -18.09 10.13
CA ASN A 20 4.46 -18.40 8.69
C ASN A 20 4.87 -17.17 7.87
N VAL A 21 6.10 -17.21 7.36
CA VAL A 21 6.69 -16.12 6.56
C VAL A 21 5.93 -15.88 5.25
N ASP A 22 5.49 -16.94 4.58
CA ASP A 22 4.78 -16.82 3.30
C ASP A 22 3.40 -16.20 3.48
N ALA A 23 2.71 -16.53 4.57
CA ALA A 23 1.43 -15.91 4.92
C ALA A 23 1.59 -14.41 5.25
N ALA A 24 2.67 -14.05 5.95
CA ALA A 24 2.98 -12.65 6.26
C ALA A 24 3.27 -11.85 4.99
N ARG A 25 4.04 -12.39 4.06
CA ARG A 25 4.29 -11.77 2.74
C ARG A 25 3.00 -11.59 1.95
N GLY A 26 2.17 -12.61 1.88
CA GLY A 26 0.88 -12.55 1.19
C GLY A 26 -0.03 -11.48 1.77
N LYS A 27 -0.14 -11.39 3.09
CA LYS A 27 -0.92 -10.34 3.77
C LYS A 27 -0.38 -8.94 3.47
N LEU A 28 0.94 -8.75 3.52
CA LEU A 28 1.57 -7.48 3.17
C LEU A 28 1.27 -7.07 1.73
N LEU A 29 1.39 -8.00 0.79
CA LEU A 29 1.12 -7.75 -0.62
C LEU A 29 -0.34 -7.37 -0.86
N ASP A 30 -1.29 -8.03 -0.20
CA ASP A 30 -2.70 -7.69 -0.27
C ASP A 30 -2.98 -6.28 0.28
N GLU A 31 -2.39 -5.93 1.41
CA GLU A 31 -2.52 -4.60 2.00
C GLU A 31 -1.89 -3.52 1.12
N MET A 32 -0.73 -3.78 0.53
CA MET A 32 -0.06 -2.85 -0.39
C MET A 32 -0.82 -2.70 -1.71
N SER A 33 -1.42 -3.77 -2.20
CA SER A 33 -2.31 -3.71 -3.38
C SER A 33 -3.53 -2.83 -3.11
N ASN A 34 -4.16 -2.96 -1.95
CA ASN A 34 -5.25 -2.08 -1.52
C ASN A 34 -4.79 -0.62 -1.41
N TYR A 35 -3.63 -0.39 -0.83
CA TYR A 35 -3.06 0.95 -0.68
C TYR A 35 -2.80 1.60 -2.04
N GLN A 36 -2.25 0.85 -3.00
CA GLN A 36 -2.05 1.32 -4.37
C GLN A 36 -3.39 1.72 -5.02
N GLY A 37 -4.42 0.90 -4.86
CA GLY A 37 -5.74 1.18 -5.40
C GLY A 37 -6.38 2.45 -4.82
N MET A 38 -6.11 2.76 -3.55
CA MET A 38 -6.60 3.96 -2.88
C MET A 38 -5.83 5.23 -3.27
N LYS A 39 -4.52 5.12 -3.49
CA LYS A 39 -3.64 6.26 -3.77
C LYS A 39 -3.36 6.50 -5.26
N GLY A 40 -3.56 5.51 -6.12
CA GLY A 40 -3.37 5.63 -7.56
C GLY A 40 -1.92 5.88 -8.00
N MET A 41 -0.93 5.45 -7.21
CA MET A 41 0.49 5.59 -7.50
C MET A 41 1.11 4.26 -7.87
N GLU A 42 2.23 4.30 -8.58
CA GLU A 42 3.02 3.11 -8.81
C GLU A 42 3.69 2.65 -7.51
N LEU A 43 3.56 1.38 -7.16
CA LEU A 43 4.04 0.83 -5.91
C LEU A 43 4.89 -0.41 -6.16
N ILE A 44 6.07 -0.42 -5.53
CA ILE A 44 7.04 -1.51 -5.65
C ILE A 44 7.37 -2.02 -4.24
N VAL A 45 7.20 -3.31 -4.02
CA VAL A 45 7.61 -4.00 -2.78
C VAL A 45 8.88 -4.80 -3.06
N VAL A 46 9.89 -4.62 -2.24
CA VAL A 46 11.19 -5.29 -2.40
C VAL A 46 11.42 -6.26 -1.25
N PHE A 47 11.69 -7.52 -1.58
CA PHE A 47 12.04 -8.56 -0.61
C PHE A 47 13.48 -9.02 -0.77
N ASP A 48 14.13 -9.31 0.34
CA ASP A 48 15.46 -9.89 0.37
C ASP A 48 15.43 -11.36 -0.09
N ALA A 49 16.18 -11.66 -1.13
CA ALA A 49 16.47 -13.02 -1.56
C ALA A 49 17.98 -13.28 -1.70
N TYR A 50 18.81 -12.46 -1.07
CA TYR A 50 20.27 -12.46 -1.22
C TYR A 50 20.97 -13.75 -0.78
N ARG A 51 20.28 -14.59 0.02
CA ARG A 51 20.81 -15.86 0.50
C ARG A 51 20.59 -17.05 -0.44
N VAL A 52 19.77 -16.87 -1.46
CA VAL A 52 19.47 -17.94 -2.42
C VAL A 52 20.57 -17.99 -3.47
N LYS A 53 21.33 -19.09 -3.48
CA LYS A 53 22.41 -19.29 -4.45
C LYS A 53 21.90 -19.27 -5.90
N GLY A 54 22.59 -18.51 -6.73
CA GLY A 54 22.27 -18.41 -8.15
C GLY A 54 20.98 -17.68 -8.46
N HIS A 55 20.33 -17.08 -7.48
CA HIS A 55 19.11 -16.29 -7.68
C HIS A 55 19.45 -14.98 -8.37
N GLU A 56 18.82 -14.73 -9.49
CA GLU A 56 18.87 -13.43 -10.16
C GLU A 56 17.73 -12.54 -9.70
N THR A 57 17.83 -11.25 -9.96
CA THR A 57 16.75 -10.32 -9.62
C THR A 57 15.47 -10.71 -10.37
N GLU A 58 14.43 -11.01 -9.62
CA GLU A 58 13.12 -11.37 -10.12
C GLU A 58 12.13 -10.24 -9.88
N ILE A 59 11.50 -9.76 -10.94
CA ILE A 59 10.45 -8.75 -10.88
C ILE A 59 9.16 -9.38 -11.37
N THR A 60 8.17 -9.45 -10.48
CA THR A 60 6.86 -10.02 -10.78
C THR A 60 5.77 -9.00 -10.47
N ASP A 61 4.63 -9.15 -11.13
CA ASP A 61 3.45 -8.36 -10.79
C ASP A 61 2.55 -9.15 -9.85
N TYR A 62 2.09 -8.49 -8.79
CA TYR A 62 1.08 -9.01 -7.89
C TYR A 62 -0.12 -8.06 -7.92
N MET A 63 -1.21 -8.51 -8.55
CA MET A 63 -2.38 -7.64 -8.80
C MET A 63 -1.96 -6.32 -9.47
N ASN A 64 -2.04 -5.19 -8.79
CA ASN A 64 -1.74 -3.85 -9.27
C ASN A 64 -0.40 -3.29 -8.78
N ILE A 65 0.43 -4.10 -8.17
CA ILE A 65 1.75 -3.71 -7.64
C ILE A 65 2.87 -4.54 -8.24
N HIS A 66 4.09 -4.01 -8.18
CA HIS A 66 5.31 -4.73 -8.58
C HIS A 66 6.01 -5.30 -7.35
N VAL A 67 6.47 -6.53 -7.47
CA VAL A 67 7.22 -7.22 -6.40
C VAL A 67 8.60 -7.58 -6.92
N VAL A 68 9.63 -7.18 -6.20
CA VAL A 68 11.01 -7.47 -6.53
C VAL A 68 11.61 -8.40 -5.49
N TYR A 69 12.21 -9.48 -5.95
CA TYR A 69 13.08 -10.35 -5.15
C TYR A 69 14.51 -10.11 -5.57
N THR A 70 15.36 -9.73 -4.62
CA THR A 70 16.74 -9.37 -4.91
C THR A 70 17.59 -10.60 -5.31
N LYS A 71 18.61 -10.36 -6.11
CA LYS A 71 19.56 -11.40 -6.52
C LYS A 71 20.47 -11.85 -5.36
N GLU A 72 21.20 -12.94 -5.58
CA GLU A 72 22.25 -13.38 -4.66
C GLU A 72 23.20 -12.24 -4.30
N ALA A 73 23.53 -12.12 -3.03
CA ALA A 73 24.44 -11.11 -2.46
C ALA A 73 23.93 -9.65 -2.57
N GLU A 74 22.70 -9.41 -3.01
CA GLU A 74 22.09 -8.08 -2.98
C GLU A 74 20.97 -8.00 -1.94
N THR A 75 21.08 -7.07 -1.01
CA THR A 75 20.01 -6.80 -0.04
C THR A 75 18.92 -5.91 -0.65
N ALA A 76 17.72 -5.93 -0.05
CA ALA A 76 16.65 -5.02 -0.44
C ALA A 76 17.08 -3.55 -0.33
N ASP A 77 17.81 -3.21 0.73
CA ASP A 77 18.34 -1.85 0.93
C ASP A 77 19.26 -1.42 -0.20
N GLN A 78 20.16 -2.30 -0.63
CA GLN A 78 21.06 -2.03 -1.77
C GLN A 78 20.28 -1.83 -3.07
N TYR A 79 19.27 -2.65 -3.31
CA TYR A 79 18.42 -2.51 -4.50
C TYR A 79 17.71 -1.15 -4.51
N ILE A 80 17.16 -0.74 -3.38
CA ILE A 80 16.45 0.53 -3.24
C ILE A 80 17.37 1.73 -3.38
N GLU A 81 18.57 1.67 -2.82
CA GLU A 81 19.58 2.72 -3.01
C GLU A 81 19.91 2.91 -4.49
N LYS A 82 20.09 1.82 -5.23
CA LYS A 82 20.31 1.88 -6.69
C LYS A 82 19.12 2.48 -7.42
N PHE A 83 17.92 2.05 -7.06
CA PHE A 83 16.68 2.56 -7.65
C PHE A 83 16.52 4.06 -7.39
N ALA A 84 16.74 4.50 -6.17
CA ALA A 84 16.69 5.90 -5.77
C ALA A 84 17.75 6.73 -6.50
N HIS A 85 18.95 6.22 -6.65
CA HIS A 85 20.02 6.87 -7.41
C HIS A 85 19.67 7.06 -8.88
N THR A 86 19.07 6.05 -9.50
CA THR A 86 18.70 6.07 -10.92
C THR A 86 17.47 6.93 -11.19
N HIS A 87 16.46 6.90 -10.33
CA HIS A 87 15.14 7.47 -10.57
C HIS A 87 14.75 8.64 -9.68
N GLY A 88 15.45 8.86 -8.57
CA GLY A 88 15.05 9.83 -7.54
C GLY A 88 14.99 11.28 -8.01
N ARG A 89 15.75 11.65 -9.04
CA ARG A 89 15.73 13.00 -9.63
C ARG A 89 14.76 13.16 -10.80
N LYS A 90 14.39 12.05 -11.42
CA LYS A 90 13.49 12.05 -12.59
C LYS A 90 12.03 11.90 -12.20
N TYR A 91 11.76 11.20 -11.12
CA TYR A 91 10.42 10.89 -10.64
C TYR A 91 10.26 11.29 -9.17
N ASP A 92 9.04 11.50 -8.78
CA ASP A 92 8.70 11.74 -7.36
C ASP A 92 8.68 10.40 -6.61
N VAL A 93 9.85 9.98 -6.13
CA VAL A 93 10.04 8.70 -5.44
C VAL A 93 9.90 8.88 -3.94
N THR A 94 9.05 8.08 -3.32
CA THR A 94 8.92 7.96 -1.87
C THR A 94 9.37 6.58 -1.44
N VAL A 95 10.30 6.51 -0.49
CA VAL A 95 10.80 5.26 0.09
C VAL A 95 10.26 5.11 1.51
N ALA A 96 9.66 3.96 1.79
CA ALA A 96 9.24 3.61 3.14
C ALA A 96 10.24 2.63 3.76
N THR A 97 10.97 3.11 4.75
CA THR A 97 11.94 2.32 5.52
C THR A 97 12.06 2.85 6.94
N SER A 98 12.34 1.98 7.88
CA SER A 98 12.64 2.36 9.26
C SER A 98 14.13 2.26 9.62
N ASP A 99 14.98 1.87 8.67
CA ASP A 99 16.41 1.89 8.84
C ASP A 99 16.95 3.32 8.75
N GLY A 100 17.46 3.84 9.87
CA GLY A 100 17.96 5.23 9.96
C GLY A 100 19.12 5.53 9.02
N LEU A 101 20.01 4.57 8.78
CA LEU A 101 21.13 4.73 7.85
C LEU A 101 20.64 4.82 6.41
N GLU A 102 19.73 3.94 6.02
CA GLU A 102 19.09 3.97 4.71
C GLU A 102 18.33 5.28 4.48
N GLN A 103 17.62 5.77 5.50
CA GLN A 103 16.93 7.07 5.42
C GLN A 103 17.88 8.23 5.08
N ILE A 104 19.07 8.26 5.65
CA ILE A 104 20.08 9.28 5.37
C ILE A 104 20.55 9.20 3.92
N ILE A 105 20.85 8.00 3.43
CA ILE A 105 21.33 7.77 2.06
C ILE A 105 20.25 8.16 1.04
N ILE A 106 19.02 7.71 1.25
CA ILE A 106 17.88 7.97 0.36
C ILE A 106 17.55 9.46 0.31
N ARG A 107 17.61 10.15 1.44
CA ARG A 107 17.40 11.60 1.49
C ARG A 107 18.40 12.35 0.61
N GLY A 108 19.65 11.92 0.59
CA GLY A 108 20.69 12.47 -0.27
C GLY A 108 20.42 12.28 -1.77
N GLN A 109 19.58 11.33 -2.15
CA GLN A 109 19.17 11.07 -3.55
C GLN A 109 17.97 11.92 -4.01
N GLY A 110 17.43 12.78 -3.16
CA GLY A 110 16.29 13.62 -3.49
C GLY A 110 14.93 12.93 -3.39
N CYS A 111 14.85 11.79 -2.74
CA CYS A 111 13.62 11.06 -2.51
C CYS A 111 12.93 11.51 -1.22
N ARG A 112 11.61 11.35 -1.18
CA ARG A 112 10.83 11.48 0.05
C ARG A 112 10.96 10.23 0.90
N LEU A 113 10.84 10.39 2.20
CA LEU A 113 10.96 9.30 3.16
C LEU A 113 9.68 9.15 3.98
N LEU A 114 9.31 7.88 4.19
CA LEU A 114 8.32 7.49 5.19
C LEU A 114 8.92 6.40 6.07
N SER A 115 8.66 6.45 7.37
CA SER A 115 8.90 5.29 8.24
C SER A 115 7.80 4.22 7.99
N ALA A 116 8.05 2.98 8.41
CA ALA A 116 7.04 1.94 8.34
C ALA A 116 5.80 2.31 9.16
N ARG A 117 5.97 3.01 10.29
CA ARG A 117 4.89 3.52 11.13
C ARG A 117 4.05 4.60 10.43
N GLU A 118 4.70 5.52 9.74
CA GLU A 118 4.03 6.57 8.95
C GLU A 118 3.26 5.96 7.78
N LEU A 119 3.83 4.96 7.11
CA LEU A 119 3.15 4.23 6.04
C LEU A 119 1.89 3.53 6.55
N LYS A 120 1.98 2.85 7.69
CA LYS A 120 0.81 2.21 8.31
C LYS A 120 -0.28 3.21 8.65
N ARG A 121 0.07 4.35 9.23
CA ARG A 121 -0.87 5.42 9.54
C ARG A 121 -1.56 5.93 8.28
N ASP A 122 -0.81 6.21 7.22
CA ASP A 122 -1.37 6.68 5.96
C ASP A 122 -2.33 5.64 5.33
N TYR A 123 -1.97 4.36 5.40
CA TYR A 123 -2.83 3.27 4.97
C TYR A 123 -4.14 3.17 5.76
N GLU A 124 -4.07 3.24 7.09
CA GLU A 124 -5.25 3.19 7.96
C GLU A 124 -6.15 4.41 7.76
N GLU A 125 -5.59 5.60 7.62
CA GLU A 125 -6.34 6.82 7.30
C GLU A 125 -7.03 6.73 5.95
N ALA A 126 -6.37 6.23 4.93
CA ALA A 126 -6.95 6.04 3.60
C ALA A 126 -8.12 5.04 3.62
N LYS A 127 -7.99 3.94 4.35
CA LYS A 127 -9.06 2.97 4.55
C LYS A 127 -10.28 3.58 5.26
N ALA A 128 -10.04 4.34 6.32
CA ALA A 128 -11.10 5.00 7.07
C ALA A 128 -11.84 6.03 6.22
N GLN A 129 -11.13 6.80 5.41
CA GLN A 129 -11.71 7.79 4.51
C GLN A 129 -12.64 7.15 3.47
N ILE A 130 -12.20 6.08 2.82
CA ILE A 130 -13.02 5.35 1.84
C ILE A 130 -14.26 4.74 2.49
N ARG A 131 -14.13 4.18 3.69
CA ARG A 131 -15.28 3.64 4.43
C ARG A 131 -16.30 4.74 4.74
N THR A 132 -15.87 5.91 5.13
CA THR A 132 -16.73 7.06 5.41
C THR A 132 -17.46 7.52 4.15
N GLU A 133 -16.78 7.70 3.04
CA GLU A 133 -17.36 8.06 1.75
C GLU A 133 -18.40 7.02 1.27
N TYR A 134 -18.09 5.74 1.41
CA TYR A 134 -19.02 4.66 1.05
C TYR A 134 -20.30 4.71 1.89
N LEU A 135 -20.21 4.92 3.19
CA LEU A 135 -21.35 5.03 4.09
C LEU A 135 -22.22 6.28 3.80
N GLU A 136 -21.57 7.40 3.48
CA GLU A 136 -22.27 8.62 3.08
C GLU A 136 -23.04 8.43 1.78
N ASN A 137 -22.44 7.81 0.78
CA ASN A 137 -23.09 7.50 -0.48
C ASN A 137 -24.28 6.57 -0.29
N GLN A 138 -24.18 5.55 0.54
CA GLN A 138 -25.30 4.67 0.86
C GLN A 138 -26.47 5.41 1.54
N LYS A 139 -26.19 6.34 2.43
CA LYS A 139 -27.22 7.18 3.06
C LYS A 139 -27.92 8.04 2.03
N ASN A 140 -27.18 8.66 1.13
CA ASN A 140 -27.72 9.50 0.09
C ASN A 140 -28.63 8.69 -0.85
N GLU A 141 -28.22 7.51 -1.31
CA GLU A 141 -29.02 6.61 -2.14
C GLU A 141 -30.34 6.22 -1.45
N LYS A 142 -30.30 5.86 -0.18
CA LYS A 142 -31.50 5.54 0.60
C LYS A 142 -32.43 6.73 0.73
N THR A 143 -31.88 7.93 0.91
CA THR A 143 -32.68 9.15 1.00
C THR A 143 -33.39 9.44 -0.31
N TYR A 144 -32.69 9.34 -1.44
CA TYR A 144 -33.33 9.50 -2.77
C TYR A 144 -34.42 8.47 -3.04
N MET A 145 -34.25 7.20 -2.66
CA MET A 145 -35.26 6.17 -2.79
C MET A 145 -36.47 6.45 -1.91
N MET A 146 -36.29 6.91 -0.68
CA MET A 146 -37.39 7.27 0.23
C MET A 146 -38.16 8.48 -0.29
N ASP A 147 -37.50 9.50 -0.80
CA ASP A 147 -38.13 10.67 -1.40
C ASP A 147 -38.92 10.29 -2.66
N GLY A 148 -38.42 9.39 -3.50
CA GLY A 148 -39.12 8.87 -4.66
C GLY A 148 -40.40 8.13 -4.28
N ILE A 149 -40.39 7.32 -3.23
CA ILE A 149 -41.60 6.62 -2.71
C ILE A 149 -42.60 7.63 -2.15
N SER A 150 -42.17 8.67 -1.49
CA SER A 150 -43.06 9.74 -0.97
C SER A 150 -43.77 10.48 -2.10
N LEU A 151 -43.12 10.74 -3.21
CA LEU A 151 -43.68 11.40 -4.39
C LEU A 151 -44.74 10.54 -5.09
N GLU A 152 -44.59 9.23 -5.12
CA GLU A 152 -45.62 8.31 -5.70
C GLU A 152 -46.91 8.24 -4.86
N LYS A 153 -46.88 8.55 -3.58
CA LYS A 153 -48.04 8.55 -2.70
C LYS A 153 -48.90 9.83 -2.79
N GLU A 154 -48.40 10.88 -3.40
CA GLU A 154 -49.08 12.18 -3.53
C GLU A 154 -49.82 12.38 -4.87
N GLN A 155 -49.97 11.34 -5.70
CA GLN A 155 -50.87 11.46 -6.84
C GLN A 155 -52.33 11.30 -6.37
N PRO A 156 -53.14 12.34 -6.38
CA PRO A 156 -54.54 12.20 -6.01
C PRO A 156 -55.24 11.34 -7.07
N GLU A 157 -55.93 10.30 -6.60
CA GLU A 157 -56.94 9.61 -7.41
C GLU A 157 -57.89 10.67 -7.97
N LYS A 158 -57.86 10.85 -9.28
CA LYS A 158 -58.91 11.60 -9.95
C LYS A 158 -60.12 10.72 -9.93
N GLU A 159 -61.00 10.96 -8.98
CA GLU A 159 -62.35 10.52 -9.10
C GLU A 159 -63.01 11.06 -10.42
N ASN A 160 -63.43 10.15 -11.25
CA ASN A 160 -64.36 10.45 -12.30
C ASN A 160 -65.75 10.39 -11.71
#